data_413c2372b2d2c10098d7e75168bb43e4
#
_entry.id   413c2372b2d2c10098d7e75168bb43e4
#
_cell.length_a   1.000
_cell.length_b   1.000
_cell.length_c   1.000
_cell.angle_alpha   90.00
_cell.angle_beta   90.00
_cell.angle_gamma   90.00
#
_symmetry.space_group_name_H-M   'P 1'
#
loop_
_entity.id
_entity.type
_entity.pdbx_description
1 polymer ?
#
loop_
_entity_poly.entity_id
_entity_poly.type
_entity_poly.pdbx_seq_one_letter_code
_entity_poly.pdbx_strand_id
1 'polypeptide(L)'
;MSADRDDELAAALVAHFGGRGLRALPIAPAGPLRDPGLPVQVGPYFRATGESDPLSVGEWAAAAGWDAGAAAAQLRIGTDGGAELYFAPDRSVRAVVPGAGPLDLPVAPGVGAFAQGLLLLDRLLPAIAASERPDVALAAYRELRQGLLAVDPAAFDDREGWWPRVLDDLRRPLNIDSSAAFEVVDEHGGKRIVTEVGGPGLLHPEERLWHRLRAEGVEAGQVVRVYCELEPCMMPGHYCARWMAREFPQAEFTHGFDYGATAESRENGIKALMLSVAERRG
;
A
#
# COMPACT_ATOMS: atom_id res chain seq x y z
N MET A 1 -26.19 -6.49 -6.48
CA MET A 1 -25.58 -6.85 -7.79
C MET A 1 -26.27 -8.10 -8.26
N SER A 2 -26.60 -8.22 -9.54
CA SER A 2 -27.26 -9.42 -10.05
C SER A 2 -26.24 -10.56 -10.17
N ALA A 3 -26.68 -11.83 -10.07
CA ALA A 3 -25.82 -13.00 -10.23
C ALA A 3 -25.00 -12.95 -11.53
N ASP A 4 -25.60 -12.44 -12.62
CA ASP A 4 -24.92 -12.28 -13.91
C ASP A 4 -23.67 -11.40 -13.84
N ARG A 5 -23.67 -10.33 -13.02
CA ARG A 5 -22.48 -9.45 -12.86
C ARG A 5 -21.36 -10.13 -12.08
N ASP A 6 -21.71 -10.94 -11.09
CA ASP A 6 -20.72 -11.67 -10.31
C ASP A 6 -20.07 -12.79 -11.13
N ASP A 7 -20.84 -13.44 -12.03
CA ASP A 7 -20.31 -14.43 -12.98
C ASP A 7 -19.40 -13.77 -14.04
N GLU A 8 -19.78 -12.61 -14.57
CA GLU A 8 -18.94 -11.82 -15.49
C GLU A 8 -17.63 -11.38 -14.82
N LEU A 9 -17.69 -10.93 -13.58
CA LEU A 9 -16.50 -10.54 -12.82
C LEU A 9 -15.60 -11.74 -12.54
N ALA A 10 -16.17 -12.88 -12.14
CA ALA A 10 -15.41 -14.13 -11.93
C ALA A 10 -14.68 -14.56 -13.21
N ALA A 11 -15.37 -14.52 -14.36
CA ALA A 11 -14.75 -14.83 -15.64
C ALA A 11 -13.62 -13.84 -16.00
N ALA A 12 -13.81 -12.54 -15.75
CA ALA A 12 -12.81 -11.51 -15.99
C ALA A 12 -11.56 -11.68 -15.11
N LEU A 13 -11.73 -12.05 -13.84
CA LEU A 13 -10.63 -12.37 -12.92
C LEU A 13 -9.82 -13.57 -13.42
N VAL A 14 -10.50 -14.67 -13.79
CA VAL A 14 -9.83 -15.86 -14.33
C VAL A 14 -9.11 -15.56 -15.63
N ALA A 15 -9.72 -14.77 -16.52
CA ALA A 15 -9.10 -14.38 -17.79
C ALA A 15 -7.84 -13.53 -17.59
N HIS A 16 -7.83 -12.66 -16.57
CA HIS A 16 -6.70 -11.75 -16.31
C HIS A 16 -5.58 -12.41 -15.49
N PHE A 17 -5.90 -13.03 -14.37
CA PHE A 17 -4.91 -13.57 -13.42
C PHE A 17 -4.55 -15.03 -13.69
N GLY A 18 -5.37 -15.77 -14.43
CA GLY A 18 -5.29 -17.22 -14.56
C GLY A 18 -5.63 -17.94 -13.24
N GLY A 19 -5.90 -19.24 -13.30
CA GLY A 19 -6.31 -19.99 -12.11
C GLY A 19 -5.25 -20.04 -10.97
N ARG A 20 -3.96 -19.96 -11.30
CA ARG A 20 -2.89 -19.94 -10.28
C ARG A 20 -2.67 -18.55 -9.68
N GLY A 21 -3.11 -17.50 -10.34
CA GLY A 21 -3.03 -16.12 -9.85
C GLY A 21 -4.20 -15.73 -8.95
N LEU A 22 -5.12 -16.67 -8.67
CA LEU A 22 -6.27 -16.48 -7.82
C LEU A 22 -6.24 -17.44 -6.63
N ARG A 23 -6.82 -17.01 -5.52
CA ARG A 23 -6.98 -17.79 -4.30
C ARG A 23 -8.42 -17.79 -3.87
N ALA A 24 -8.99 -19.00 -3.70
CA ALA A 24 -10.34 -19.17 -3.19
C ALA A 24 -10.51 -18.51 -1.81
N LEU A 25 -11.67 -17.94 -1.58
CA LEU A 25 -11.99 -17.35 -0.29
C LEU A 25 -12.30 -18.44 0.75
N PRO A 26 -11.83 -18.29 2.00
CA PRO A 26 -11.97 -19.30 3.05
C PRO A 26 -13.41 -19.52 3.52
N ILE A 27 -14.36 -18.68 3.09
CA ILE A 27 -15.74 -18.68 3.57
C ILE A 27 -16.78 -18.69 2.46
N ALA A 28 -17.90 -19.38 2.74
CA ALA A 28 -19.17 -19.10 2.10
C ALA A 28 -19.81 -17.89 2.82
N PRO A 29 -20.31 -16.87 2.14
CA PRO A 29 -20.86 -16.94 0.81
C PRO A 29 -20.30 -15.83 -0.07
N ALA A 30 -19.31 -16.09 -0.82
CA ALA A 30 -18.88 -15.16 -1.83
C ALA A 30 -19.62 -15.39 -3.18
N GLY A 31 -20.69 -16.20 -3.19
CA GLY A 31 -21.37 -16.53 -4.42
C GLY A 31 -20.41 -17.04 -5.49
N PRO A 32 -20.54 -16.60 -6.76
CA PRO A 32 -19.65 -16.96 -7.85
C PRO A 32 -18.17 -16.58 -7.64
N LEU A 33 -17.87 -15.64 -6.73
CA LEU A 33 -16.50 -15.21 -6.41
C LEU A 33 -15.81 -16.07 -5.36
N ARG A 34 -16.50 -17.03 -4.74
CA ARG A 34 -15.85 -17.95 -3.80
C ARG A 34 -14.73 -18.73 -4.47
N ASP A 35 -15.01 -19.19 -5.67
CA ASP A 35 -14.11 -19.91 -6.54
C ASP A 35 -14.24 -19.28 -7.94
N PRO A 36 -13.52 -18.30 -8.30
CA PRO A 36 -12.06 -18.18 -8.27
C PRO A 36 -11.45 -17.42 -7.08
N GLY A 37 -12.20 -16.64 -6.31
CA GLY A 37 -11.67 -15.90 -5.17
C GLY A 37 -11.04 -14.55 -5.54
N LEU A 38 -9.98 -14.17 -4.81
CA LEU A 38 -9.23 -12.92 -4.99
C LEU A 38 -7.87 -13.15 -5.64
N PRO A 39 -7.28 -12.14 -6.29
CA PRO A 39 -5.90 -12.20 -6.77
C PRO A 39 -4.94 -12.61 -5.65
N VAL A 40 -3.95 -13.44 -5.98
CA VAL A 40 -2.88 -13.79 -5.02
C VAL A 40 -2.09 -12.56 -4.63
N GLN A 41 -1.84 -11.66 -5.60
CA GLN A 41 -1.14 -10.40 -5.36
C GLN A 41 -1.52 -9.35 -6.41
N VAL A 42 -1.58 -8.09 -5.97
CA VAL A 42 -1.75 -6.90 -6.82
C VAL A 42 -0.75 -5.83 -6.39
N GLY A 43 0.38 -5.76 -7.08
CA GLY A 43 1.49 -4.87 -6.74
C GLY A 43 1.88 -4.96 -5.25
N PRO A 44 2.22 -3.85 -4.59
CA PRO A 44 2.44 -3.79 -3.15
C PRO A 44 1.14 -3.72 -2.35
N TYR A 45 0.02 -3.36 -2.99
CA TYR A 45 -1.22 -2.97 -2.32
C TYR A 45 -2.08 -4.13 -1.80
N PHE A 46 -1.92 -5.33 -2.35
CA PHE A 46 -2.69 -6.48 -1.88
C PHE A 46 -1.94 -7.79 -2.07
N ARG A 47 -1.95 -8.62 -1.03
CA ARG A 47 -1.54 -10.03 -1.06
C ARG A 47 -2.59 -10.85 -0.30
N ALA A 48 -3.18 -11.83 -0.97
CA ALA A 48 -4.16 -12.72 -0.34
C ALA A 48 -3.56 -13.53 0.81
N THR A 49 -4.37 -13.82 1.83
CA THR A 49 -4.00 -14.72 2.94
C THR A 49 -3.55 -16.08 2.39
N GLY A 50 -2.38 -16.55 2.81
CA GLY A 50 -1.84 -17.86 2.44
C GLY A 50 -2.54 -19.02 3.15
N GLU A 51 -2.32 -20.26 2.67
CA GLU A 51 -2.92 -21.45 3.29
C GLU A 51 -2.44 -21.72 4.71
N SER A 52 -1.19 -21.34 5.00
CA SER A 52 -0.57 -21.47 6.32
C SER A 52 -0.68 -20.23 7.19
N ASP A 53 -1.27 -19.13 6.67
CA ASP A 53 -1.44 -17.91 7.43
C ASP A 53 -2.59 -18.07 8.45
N PRO A 54 -2.55 -17.37 9.61
CA PRO A 54 -3.69 -17.31 10.52
C PRO A 54 -4.96 -16.84 9.80
N LEU A 55 -6.09 -17.49 10.06
CA LEU A 55 -7.35 -17.21 9.38
C LEU A 55 -8.10 -16.02 9.98
N SER A 56 -7.93 -15.75 11.28
CA SER A 56 -8.58 -14.61 11.94
C SER A 56 -7.60 -13.47 12.17
N VAL A 57 -8.14 -12.25 12.25
CA VAL A 57 -7.38 -11.06 12.64
C VAL A 57 -6.79 -11.24 14.05
N GLY A 58 -7.55 -11.86 14.98
CA GLY A 58 -7.10 -12.09 16.34
C GLY A 58 -5.92 -13.07 16.46
N GLU A 59 -5.94 -14.18 15.71
CA GLU A 59 -4.81 -15.12 15.67
C GLU A 59 -3.55 -14.46 15.13
N TRP A 60 -3.69 -13.69 14.05
CA TRP A 60 -2.58 -12.96 13.48
C TRP A 60 -2.06 -11.87 14.43
N ALA A 61 -2.96 -11.10 15.06
CA ALA A 61 -2.62 -10.07 16.02
C ALA A 61 -1.87 -10.63 17.23
N ALA A 62 -2.35 -11.75 17.77
CA ALA A 62 -1.71 -12.43 18.90
C ALA A 62 -0.28 -12.88 18.56
N ALA A 63 -0.07 -13.42 17.35
CA ALA A 63 1.25 -13.82 16.87
C ALA A 63 2.19 -12.61 16.66
N ALA A 64 1.62 -11.44 16.34
CA ALA A 64 2.35 -10.18 16.16
C ALA A 64 2.45 -9.31 17.43
N GLY A 65 1.87 -9.77 18.55
CA GLY A 65 1.95 -9.10 19.86
C GLY A 65 1.11 -7.85 20.00
N TRP A 66 -0.03 -7.75 19.30
CA TRP A 66 -0.96 -6.62 19.42
C TRP A 66 -2.40 -7.08 19.66
N ASP A 67 -3.28 -6.16 20.06
CA ASP A 67 -4.70 -6.42 20.31
C ASP A 67 -5.52 -6.01 19.07
N ALA A 68 -6.24 -6.97 18.50
CA ALA A 68 -7.12 -6.75 17.36
C ALA A 68 -8.49 -6.12 17.75
N GLY A 69 -8.78 -6.00 19.01
CA GLY A 69 -10.05 -5.42 19.52
C GLY A 69 -11.28 -6.08 18.88
N ALA A 70 -12.20 -5.27 18.38
CA ALA A 70 -13.45 -5.73 17.76
C ALA A 70 -13.24 -6.55 16.47
N ALA A 71 -12.09 -6.42 15.82
CA ALA A 71 -11.77 -7.17 14.60
C ALA A 71 -11.25 -8.60 14.87
N ALA A 72 -10.99 -8.99 16.12
CA ALA A 72 -10.34 -10.25 16.48
C ALA A 72 -11.02 -11.51 15.91
N ALA A 73 -12.35 -11.55 15.92
CA ALA A 73 -13.12 -12.68 15.40
C ALA A 73 -13.30 -12.68 13.87
N GLN A 74 -12.83 -11.62 13.18
CA GLN A 74 -13.08 -11.44 11.76
C GLN A 74 -12.09 -12.24 10.92
N LEU A 75 -12.57 -12.69 9.76
CA LEU A 75 -11.77 -13.49 8.83
C LEU A 75 -10.92 -12.61 7.94
N ARG A 76 -9.62 -12.88 7.96
CA ARG A 76 -8.62 -12.24 7.09
C ARG A 76 -8.79 -12.70 5.65
N ILE A 77 -8.65 -11.78 4.72
CA ILE A 77 -8.64 -12.06 3.28
C ILE A 77 -7.29 -11.69 2.63
N GLY A 78 -6.49 -10.91 3.30
CA GLY A 78 -5.18 -10.50 2.79
C GLY A 78 -4.52 -9.41 3.63
N THR A 79 -3.43 -8.90 3.11
CA THR A 79 -2.67 -7.78 3.68
C THR A 79 -2.22 -6.84 2.57
N ASP A 80 -2.00 -5.58 2.91
CA ASP A 80 -1.35 -4.59 2.04
C ASP A 80 0.10 -4.27 2.48
N GLY A 81 0.70 -5.17 3.25
CA GLY A 81 2.06 -4.99 3.77
C GLY A 81 2.14 -4.30 5.13
N GLY A 82 1.09 -3.68 5.60
CA GLY A 82 1.04 -3.01 6.91
C GLY A 82 -0.31 -3.08 7.60
N ALA A 83 -1.40 -3.16 6.83
CA ALA A 83 -2.73 -3.45 7.34
C ALA A 83 -3.14 -4.88 7.03
N GLU A 84 -4.06 -5.41 7.82
CA GLU A 84 -4.75 -6.67 7.56
C GLU A 84 -6.15 -6.38 7.03
N LEU A 85 -6.45 -6.92 5.85
CA LEU A 85 -7.76 -6.81 5.24
C LEU A 85 -8.64 -7.98 5.67
N TYR A 86 -9.88 -7.69 6.00
CA TYR A 86 -10.81 -8.66 6.58
C TYR A 86 -12.26 -8.41 6.19
N PHE A 87 -13.12 -9.42 6.38
CA PHE A 87 -14.57 -9.26 6.27
C PHE A 87 -15.14 -8.80 7.60
N ALA A 88 -15.81 -7.64 7.58
CA ALA A 88 -16.61 -7.18 8.69
C ALA A 88 -17.95 -7.97 8.82
N PRO A 89 -18.68 -7.86 9.94
CA PRO A 89 -19.94 -8.57 10.16
C PRO A 89 -21.02 -8.26 9.11
N ASP A 90 -21.02 -7.06 8.55
CA ASP A 90 -21.90 -6.61 7.47
C ASP A 90 -21.44 -7.06 6.07
N ARG A 91 -20.37 -7.88 6.01
CA ARG A 91 -19.70 -8.35 4.79
C ARG A 91 -18.96 -7.28 3.97
N SER A 92 -18.81 -6.10 4.49
CA SER A 92 -17.90 -5.12 3.91
C SER A 92 -16.45 -5.60 4.07
N VAL A 93 -15.58 -5.10 3.19
CA VAL A 93 -14.14 -5.27 3.34
C VAL A 93 -13.58 -4.08 4.08
N ARG A 94 -12.81 -4.34 5.11
CA ARG A 94 -12.13 -3.33 5.94
C ARG A 94 -10.66 -3.66 6.09
N ALA A 95 -9.86 -2.66 6.46
CA ALA A 95 -8.43 -2.81 6.74
C ALA A 95 -8.11 -2.30 8.14
N VAL A 96 -7.46 -3.11 8.96
CA VAL A 96 -6.99 -2.72 10.29
C VAL A 96 -5.48 -2.59 10.31
N VAL A 97 -4.98 -1.43 10.76
CA VAL A 97 -3.54 -1.16 10.92
C VAL A 97 -3.13 -1.46 12.35
N PRO A 98 -2.24 -2.44 12.58
CA PRO A 98 -1.79 -2.78 13.92
C PRO A 98 -1.01 -1.64 14.59
N GLY A 99 -1.25 -1.43 15.88
CA GLY A 99 -0.41 -0.56 16.73
C GLY A 99 -0.61 0.95 16.55
N ALA A 100 -1.46 1.40 15.63
CA ALA A 100 -1.74 2.82 15.40
C ALA A 100 -3.04 3.31 16.06
N GLY A 101 -3.48 2.68 17.15
CA GLY A 101 -4.87 2.80 17.64
C GLY A 101 -5.82 2.05 16.68
N PRO A 102 -7.14 2.11 16.86
CA PRO A 102 -8.07 1.43 15.97
C PRO A 102 -8.20 2.20 14.65
N LEU A 103 -7.14 2.21 13.83
CA LEU A 103 -7.25 2.69 12.47
C LEU A 103 -7.89 1.57 11.64
N ASP A 104 -9.21 1.58 11.61
CA ASP A 104 -10.05 0.65 10.88
C ASP A 104 -10.60 1.38 9.65
N LEU A 105 -10.00 1.13 8.50
CA LEU A 105 -10.28 1.83 7.26
C LEU A 105 -11.36 1.11 6.45
N PRO A 106 -12.38 1.81 5.94
CA PRO A 106 -13.29 1.25 4.95
C PRO A 106 -12.53 0.98 3.64
N VAL A 107 -12.76 -0.19 3.05
CA VAL A 107 -12.14 -0.60 1.79
C VAL A 107 -13.18 -0.77 0.68
N ALA A 108 -14.22 -1.58 0.92
CA ALA A 108 -15.27 -1.80 -0.08
C ALA A 108 -16.56 -2.30 0.58
N PRO A 109 -17.74 -2.07 -0.01
CA PRO A 109 -19.02 -2.54 0.52
C PRO A 109 -19.20 -4.06 0.46
N GLY A 110 -18.29 -4.76 -0.20
CA GLY A 110 -18.29 -6.21 -0.31
C GLY A 110 -17.19 -6.72 -1.23
N VAL A 111 -17.03 -8.05 -1.25
CA VAL A 111 -15.95 -8.71 -1.99
C VAL A 111 -16.01 -8.45 -3.50
N GLY A 112 -17.19 -8.32 -4.09
CA GLY A 112 -17.34 -8.05 -5.53
C GLY A 112 -16.76 -6.69 -5.91
N ALA A 113 -17.12 -5.63 -5.18
CA ALA A 113 -16.55 -4.31 -5.42
C ALA A 113 -15.03 -4.29 -5.18
N PHE A 114 -14.56 -4.98 -4.13
CA PHE A 114 -13.14 -5.09 -3.86
C PHE A 114 -12.38 -5.83 -4.97
N ALA A 115 -12.85 -6.99 -5.40
CA ALA A 115 -12.25 -7.77 -6.48
C ALA A 115 -12.20 -7.00 -7.80
N GLN A 116 -13.27 -6.27 -8.12
CA GLN A 116 -13.32 -5.41 -9.30
C GLN A 116 -12.31 -4.26 -9.21
N GLY A 117 -12.18 -3.63 -8.03
CA GLY A 117 -11.17 -2.60 -7.78
C GLY A 117 -9.75 -3.14 -7.94
N LEU A 118 -9.45 -4.33 -7.40
CA LEU A 118 -8.16 -5.00 -7.55
C LEU A 118 -7.85 -5.33 -9.01
N LEU A 119 -8.83 -5.79 -9.77
CA LEU A 119 -8.67 -6.07 -11.21
C LEU A 119 -8.34 -4.80 -11.99
N LEU A 120 -9.02 -3.68 -11.71
CA LEU A 120 -8.72 -2.38 -12.32
C LEU A 120 -7.32 -1.90 -11.97
N LEU A 121 -6.95 -2.01 -10.69
CA LEU A 121 -5.63 -1.61 -10.20
C LEU A 121 -4.54 -2.42 -10.92
N ASP A 122 -4.62 -3.74 -10.94
CA ASP A 122 -3.60 -4.59 -11.56
C ASP A 122 -3.44 -4.33 -13.06
N ARG A 123 -4.54 -4.09 -13.77
CA ARG A 123 -4.52 -3.77 -15.21
C ARG A 123 -3.78 -2.48 -15.52
N LEU A 124 -3.95 -1.46 -14.68
CA LEU A 124 -3.47 -0.10 -14.96
C LEU A 124 -2.14 0.20 -14.27
N LEU A 125 -1.80 -0.56 -13.22
CA LEU A 125 -0.58 -0.36 -12.44
C LEU A 125 0.71 -0.37 -13.26
N PRO A 126 0.92 -1.28 -14.23
CA PRO A 126 2.12 -1.26 -15.07
C PRO A 126 2.26 0.04 -15.88
N ALA A 127 1.16 0.57 -16.42
CA ALA A 127 1.18 1.82 -17.16
C ALA A 127 1.43 3.04 -16.25
N ILE A 128 0.94 3.01 -15.02
CA ILE A 128 1.17 4.08 -14.01
C ILE A 128 2.62 4.05 -13.53
N ALA A 129 3.13 2.86 -13.18
CA ALA A 129 4.38 2.72 -12.45
C ALA A 129 5.63 2.55 -13.33
N ALA A 130 5.50 2.03 -14.54
CA ALA A 130 6.63 1.69 -15.39
C ALA A 130 6.70 2.47 -16.73
N SER A 131 5.75 3.39 -16.97
CA SER A 131 5.79 4.18 -18.20
C SER A 131 6.84 5.28 -18.11
N GLU A 132 7.73 5.33 -19.09
CA GLU A 132 8.67 6.44 -19.29
C GLU A 132 7.97 7.71 -19.84
N ARG A 133 6.68 7.60 -20.16
CA ARG A 133 5.85 8.69 -20.68
C ARG A 133 4.89 9.20 -19.63
N PRO A 134 5.12 10.40 -19.06
CA PRO A 134 4.26 10.97 -18.01
C PRO A 134 2.79 11.14 -18.43
N ASP A 135 2.53 11.45 -19.71
CA ASP A 135 1.19 11.58 -20.25
C ASP A 135 0.42 10.24 -20.22
N VAL A 136 1.09 9.12 -20.52
CA VAL A 136 0.51 7.77 -20.48
C VAL A 136 0.24 7.36 -19.03
N ALA A 137 1.21 7.57 -18.13
CA ALA A 137 1.04 7.27 -16.71
C ALA A 137 -0.12 8.07 -16.10
N LEU A 138 -0.21 9.35 -16.40
CA LEU A 138 -1.30 10.21 -15.91
C LEU A 138 -2.67 9.82 -16.50
N ALA A 139 -2.72 9.40 -17.78
CA ALA A 139 -3.95 8.91 -18.39
C ALA A 139 -4.43 7.62 -17.70
N ALA A 140 -3.53 6.65 -17.49
CA ALA A 140 -3.83 5.40 -16.79
C ALA A 140 -4.28 5.64 -15.33
N TYR A 141 -3.64 6.57 -14.62
CA TYR A 141 -4.07 6.97 -13.29
C TYR A 141 -5.50 7.55 -13.28
N ARG A 142 -5.82 8.42 -14.24
CA ARG A 142 -7.18 8.99 -14.36
C ARG A 142 -8.22 7.93 -14.67
N GLU A 143 -7.89 6.99 -15.53
CA GLU A 143 -8.75 5.84 -15.86
C GLU A 143 -8.99 4.97 -14.63
N LEU A 144 -7.94 4.64 -13.86
CA LEU A 144 -8.06 3.91 -12.59
C LEU A 144 -9.00 4.64 -11.62
N ARG A 145 -8.77 5.93 -11.40
CA ARG A 145 -9.61 6.72 -10.50
C ARG A 145 -11.07 6.76 -10.93
N GLN A 146 -11.34 6.93 -12.22
CA GLN A 146 -12.72 6.92 -12.75
C GLN A 146 -13.37 5.55 -12.61
N GLY A 147 -12.62 4.49 -12.90
CA GLY A 147 -13.10 3.11 -12.75
C GLY A 147 -13.45 2.77 -11.30
N LEU A 148 -12.59 3.12 -10.34
CA LEU A 148 -12.84 2.91 -8.91
C LEU A 148 -14.06 3.70 -8.42
N LEU A 149 -14.21 4.96 -8.83
CA LEU A 149 -15.39 5.77 -8.54
C LEU A 149 -16.68 5.19 -9.12
N ALA A 150 -16.60 4.54 -10.28
CA ALA A 150 -17.76 3.86 -10.89
C ALA A 150 -18.13 2.56 -10.17
N VAL A 151 -17.14 1.88 -9.57
CA VAL A 151 -17.36 0.66 -8.79
C VAL A 151 -17.99 0.97 -7.44
N ASP A 152 -17.44 1.94 -6.72
CA ASP A 152 -17.86 2.32 -5.37
C ASP A 152 -17.62 3.82 -5.12
N PRO A 153 -18.59 4.69 -5.43
CA PRO A 153 -18.48 6.12 -5.15
C PRO A 153 -18.29 6.43 -3.66
N ALA A 154 -18.94 5.65 -2.78
CA ALA A 154 -18.94 5.91 -1.33
C ALA A 154 -17.55 5.67 -0.69
N ALA A 155 -16.71 4.84 -1.29
CA ALA A 155 -15.32 4.66 -0.84
C ALA A 155 -14.49 5.94 -0.91
N PHE A 156 -14.99 7.00 -1.58
CA PHE A 156 -14.31 8.28 -1.77
C PHE A 156 -14.93 9.44 -0.98
N ASP A 157 -15.98 9.17 -0.20
CA ASP A 157 -16.59 10.17 0.68
C ASP A 157 -15.64 10.55 1.84
N ASP A 158 -14.86 9.58 2.30
CA ASP A 158 -13.77 9.79 3.26
C ASP A 158 -12.41 9.69 2.57
N ARG A 159 -11.69 10.81 2.51
CA ARG A 159 -10.35 10.88 1.91
C ARG A 159 -9.30 10.03 2.66
N GLU A 160 -9.62 9.58 3.86
CA GLU A 160 -8.77 8.68 4.65
C GLU A 160 -9.09 7.20 4.42
N GLY A 161 -10.08 6.88 3.59
CA GLY A 161 -10.39 5.52 3.16
C GLY A 161 -9.21 4.87 2.43
N TRP A 162 -9.23 3.55 2.32
CA TRP A 162 -8.14 2.77 1.74
C TRP A 162 -7.89 3.11 0.26
N TRP A 163 -8.93 3.17 -0.58
CA TRP A 163 -8.79 3.52 -2.00
C TRP A 163 -8.28 4.94 -2.25
N PRO A 164 -8.78 5.99 -1.57
CA PRO A 164 -8.20 7.31 -1.64
C PRO A 164 -6.71 7.33 -1.32
N ARG A 165 -6.27 6.59 -0.30
CA ARG A 165 -4.85 6.49 0.07
C ARG A 165 -4.01 5.78 -1.00
N VAL A 166 -4.51 4.69 -1.61
CA VAL A 166 -3.85 4.03 -2.74
C VAL A 166 -3.69 4.99 -3.92
N LEU A 167 -4.73 5.76 -4.23
CA LEU A 167 -4.65 6.76 -5.30
C LEU A 167 -3.71 7.92 -4.98
N ASP A 168 -3.67 8.40 -3.74
CA ASP A 168 -2.73 9.44 -3.31
C ASP A 168 -1.28 8.95 -3.44
N ASP A 169 -1.03 7.70 -3.07
CA ASP A 169 0.27 7.07 -3.17
C ASP A 169 0.75 6.97 -4.63
N LEU A 170 -0.10 6.45 -5.51
CA LEU A 170 0.18 6.36 -6.96
C LEU A 170 0.36 7.74 -7.62
N ARG A 171 -0.35 8.75 -7.14
CA ARG A 171 -0.29 10.12 -7.68
C ARG A 171 1.00 10.85 -7.31
N ARG A 172 1.55 10.57 -6.14
CA ARG A 172 2.71 11.31 -5.61
C ARG A 172 3.89 11.32 -6.59
N PRO A 173 4.42 10.18 -7.06
CA PRO A 173 5.55 10.18 -7.98
C PRO A 173 5.22 10.73 -9.37
N LEU A 174 3.94 10.85 -9.74
CA LEU A 174 3.54 11.51 -10.98
C LEU A 174 3.62 13.04 -10.88
N ASN A 175 3.62 13.59 -9.67
CA ASN A 175 3.67 15.03 -9.42
C ASN A 175 5.09 15.52 -9.15
N ILE A 176 5.82 14.83 -8.29
CA ILE A 176 7.16 15.22 -7.85
C ILE A 176 7.91 14.02 -7.28
N ASP A 177 9.20 13.92 -7.61
CA ASP A 177 10.10 12.99 -6.96
C ASP A 177 10.44 13.48 -5.56
N SER A 178 10.64 12.52 -4.64
CA SER A 178 11.19 12.76 -3.31
C SER A 178 12.43 11.90 -3.12
N SER A 179 13.25 12.22 -2.13
CA SER A 179 14.51 11.51 -1.87
C SER A 179 14.58 10.98 -0.44
N ALA A 180 15.42 9.95 -0.25
CA ALA A 180 15.82 9.46 1.05
C ALA A 180 17.35 9.33 1.10
N ALA A 181 17.93 9.49 2.30
CA ALA A 181 19.34 9.33 2.56
C ALA A 181 19.57 8.56 3.86
N PHE A 182 20.41 7.53 3.81
CA PHE A 182 20.79 6.73 4.97
C PHE A 182 22.28 6.96 5.29
N GLU A 183 22.59 7.28 6.55
CA GLU A 183 23.95 7.26 7.07
C GLU A 183 24.25 5.85 7.58
N VAL A 184 25.24 5.23 6.96
CA VAL A 184 25.68 3.86 7.28
C VAL A 184 27.08 3.92 7.90
N VAL A 185 27.29 3.15 8.97
CA VAL A 185 28.59 3.01 9.66
C VAL A 185 29.12 1.60 9.41
N ASP A 186 30.34 1.50 8.89
CA ASP A 186 31.00 0.22 8.69
C ASP A 186 31.61 -0.35 10.00
N GLU A 187 32.13 -1.58 9.94
CA GLU A 187 32.74 -2.28 11.09
C GLU A 187 33.96 -1.55 11.66
N HIS A 188 34.57 -0.62 10.92
CA HIS A 188 35.72 0.16 11.30
C HIS A 188 35.37 1.58 11.79
N GLY A 189 34.04 1.87 11.86
CA GLY A 189 33.54 3.20 12.26
C GLY A 189 33.55 4.22 11.11
N GLY A 190 33.86 3.81 9.89
CA GLY A 190 33.78 4.66 8.70
C GLY A 190 32.32 4.96 8.36
N LYS A 191 32.02 6.24 8.10
CA LYS A 191 30.68 6.73 7.81
C LYS A 191 30.51 7.03 6.34
N ARG A 192 29.40 6.62 5.75
CA ARG A 192 28.97 7.02 4.42
C ARG A 192 27.50 7.40 4.39
N ILE A 193 27.14 8.38 3.58
CA ILE A 193 25.75 8.73 3.30
C ILE A 193 25.42 8.18 1.90
N VAL A 194 24.34 7.42 1.83
CA VAL A 194 23.84 6.85 0.57
C VAL A 194 22.46 7.42 0.32
N THR A 195 22.25 7.94 -0.88
CA THR A 195 21.02 8.63 -1.25
C THR A 195 20.31 7.86 -2.37
N GLU A 196 18.99 7.88 -2.34
CA GLU A 196 18.11 7.41 -3.41
C GLU A 196 17.06 8.47 -3.70
N VAL A 197 16.77 8.66 -4.99
CA VAL A 197 15.70 9.54 -5.45
C VAL A 197 14.53 8.66 -5.90
N GLY A 198 13.32 9.01 -5.48
CA GLY A 198 12.10 8.42 -5.97
C GLY A 198 11.94 8.67 -7.48
N GLY A 199 11.03 7.97 -8.09
CA GLY A 199 10.74 8.08 -9.50
C GLY A 199 9.63 7.13 -9.87
N PRO A 200 9.32 6.98 -11.17
CA PRO A 200 8.38 5.98 -11.62
C PRO A 200 8.74 4.60 -11.05
N GLY A 201 7.77 3.93 -10.49
CA GLY A 201 7.98 2.63 -9.85
C GLY A 201 7.03 2.42 -8.68
N LEU A 202 7.02 1.20 -8.16
CA LEU A 202 6.15 0.80 -7.05
C LEU A 202 6.82 0.92 -5.67
N LEU A 203 8.13 1.20 -5.63
CA LEU A 203 8.86 1.30 -4.37
C LEU A 203 9.17 2.76 -4.06
N HIS A 204 8.99 3.12 -2.81
CA HIS A 204 9.41 4.42 -2.28
C HIS A 204 10.94 4.52 -2.21
N PRO A 205 11.51 5.74 -2.18
CA PRO A 205 12.97 5.91 -2.15
C PRO A 205 13.62 5.19 -0.96
N GLU A 206 12.97 5.15 0.19
CA GLU A 206 13.43 4.44 1.38
C GLU A 206 13.55 2.93 1.15
N GLU A 207 12.53 2.34 0.51
CA GLU A 207 12.50 0.91 0.20
C GLU A 207 13.56 0.55 -0.83
N ARG A 208 13.66 1.34 -1.91
CA ARG A 208 14.69 1.17 -2.95
C ARG A 208 16.09 1.25 -2.37
N LEU A 209 16.31 2.26 -1.50
CA LEU A 209 17.60 2.46 -0.83
C LEU A 209 17.95 1.27 0.06
N TRP A 210 17.00 0.82 0.87
CA TRP A 210 17.22 -0.33 1.75
C TRP A 210 17.46 -1.62 0.99
N HIS A 211 16.70 -1.89 -0.07
CA HIS A 211 16.95 -3.05 -0.94
C HIS A 211 18.35 -3.04 -1.55
N ARG A 212 18.82 -1.89 -2.01
CA ARG A 212 20.18 -1.73 -2.56
C ARG A 212 21.23 -1.98 -1.48
N LEU A 213 21.12 -1.35 -0.34
CA LEU A 213 22.08 -1.50 0.77
C LEU A 213 22.16 -2.95 1.26
N ARG A 214 21.04 -3.63 1.39
CA ARG A 214 21.02 -5.06 1.73
C ARG A 214 21.72 -5.91 0.67
N ALA A 215 21.53 -5.62 -0.60
CA ALA A 215 22.23 -6.31 -1.68
C ALA A 215 23.75 -6.06 -1.64
N GLU A 216 24.19 -4.91 -1.12
CA GLU A 216 25.60 -4.59 -0.85
C GLU A 216 26.13 -5.25 0.45
N GLY A 217 25.31 -5.99 1.20
CA GLY A 217 25.69 -6.66 2.46
C GLY A 217 25.58 -5.78 3.70
N VAL A 218 24.93 -4.61 3.62
CA VAL A 218 24.71 -3.74 4.78
C VAL A 218 23.66 -4.35 5.69
N GLU A 219 23.96 -4.45 6.97
CA GLU A 219 23.03 -4.91 8.01
C GLU A 219 22.25 -3.74 8.62
N ALA A 220 21.05 -4.03 9.14
CA ALA A 220 20.17 -3.02 9.71
C ALA A 220 20.82 -2.21 10.86
N GLY A 221 21.64 -2.88 11.69
CA GLY A 221 22.37 -2.25 12.79
C GLY A 221 23.40 -1.22 12.37
N GLN A 222 23.80 -1.21 11.10
CA GLN A 222 24.77 -0.24 10.56
C GLN A 222 24.10 1.06 10.10
N VAL A 223 22.78 1.10 9.96
CA VAL A 223 22.03 2.33 9.63
C VAL A 223 21.84 3.14 10.91
N VAL A 224 22.47 4.29 11.01
CA VAL A 224 22.46 5.13 12.24
C VAL A 224 21.62 6.39 12.10
N ARG A 225 21.37 6.84 10.88
CA ARG A 225 20.50 7.98 10.60
C ARG A 225 19.75 7.79 9.29
N VAL A 226 18.48 8.19 9.29
CA VAL A 226 17.61 8.23 8.13
C VAL A 226 17.07 9.64 7.94
N TYR A 227 17.25 10.18 6.76
CA TYR A 227 16.60 11.40 6.31
C TYR A 227 15.67 11.07 5.15
N CYS A 228 14.44 11.58 5.20
CA CYS A 228 13.48 11.52 4.10
C CYS A 228 13.07 12.95 3.72
N GLU A 229 13.00 13.25 2.45
CA GLU A 229 12.57 14.58 2.00
C GLU A 229 11.09 14.83 2.36
N LEU A 230 10.22 13.83 2.21
CA LEU A 230 8.90 13.79 2.81
C LEU A 230 8.92 12.91 4.06
N GLU A 231 8.12 13.25 5.08
CA GLU A 231 7.91 12.38 6.24
C GLU A 231 7.56 10.96 5.80
N PRO A 232 8.18 9.93 6.41
CA PRO A 232 7.89 8.54 6.06
C PRO A 232 6.42 8.20 6.14
N CYS A 233 5.89 7.62 5.09
CA CYS A 233 4.46 7.45 4.92
C CYS A 233 3.86 6.31 5.76
N MET A 234 2.52 6.38 5.92
CA MET A 234 1.64 5.31 6.40
C MET A 234 0.63 4.94 5.31
N MET A 235 1.09 4.79 4.06
CA MET A 235 0.25 4.51 2.91
C MET A 235 0.13 3.00 2.67
N PRO A 236 -1.02 2.53 2.16
CA PRO A 236 -1.18 1.13 1.78
C PRO A 236 -0.04 0.64 0.88
N GLY A 237 0.44 -0.55 1.13
CA GLY A 237 1.52 -1.16 0.36
C GLY A 237 2.93 -0.79 0.82
N HIS A 238 3.12 0.28 1.59
CA HIS A 238 4.44 0.82 1.93
C HIS A 238 4.69 0.97 3.43
N TYR A 239 3.87 1.74 4.18
CA TYR A 239 4.03 1.95 5.63
C TYR A 239 5.47 2.25 6.05
N CYS A 240 6.16 3.16 5.33
CA CYS A 240 7.59 3.45 5.50
C CYS A 240 7.96 3.80 6.94
N ALA A 241 7.16 4.63 7.60
CA ALA A 241 7.37 4.99 9.00
C ALA A 241 7.44 3.76 9.91
N ARG A 242 6.58 2.78 9.65
CA ARG A 242 6.44 1.59 10.49
C ARG A 242 7.55 0.57 10.27
N TRP A 243 7.82 0.20 9.00
CA TRP A 243 8.82 -0.81 8.74
C TRP A 243 10.23 -0.29 9.07
N MET A 244 10.53 0.99 8.80
CA MET A 244 11.83 1.56 9.14
C MET A 244 12.05 1.66 10.65
N ALA A 245 11.03 2.06 11.43
CA ALA A 245 11.15 2.08 12.90
C ALA A 245 11.40 0.68 13.48
N ARG A 246 10.87 -0.37 12.86
CA ARG A 246 11.11 -1.76 13.27
C ARG A 246 12.47 -2.27 12.80
N GLU A 247 12.88 -1.94 11.59
CA GLU A 247 14.12 -2.41 10.98
C GLU A 247 15.35 -1.69 11.55
N PHE A 248 15.21 -0.39 11.85
CA PHE A 248 16.28 0.49 12.35
C PHE A 248 15.92 1.11 13.70
N PRO A 249 15.68 0.32 14.76
CA PRO A 249 15.22 0.87 16.05
C PRO A 249 16.26 1.77 16.74
N GLN A 250 17.53 1.73 16.30
CA GLN A 250 18.63 2.54 16.82
C GLN A 250 18.85 3.83 16.01
N ALA A 251 18.23 3.97 14.82
CA ALA A 251 18.51 5.08 13.94
C ALA A 251 17.77 6.36 14.37
N GLU A 252 18.40 7.51 14.12
CA GLU A 252 17.76 8.81 14.19
C GLU A 252 16.99 9.08 12.90
N PHE A 253 15.69 9.47 13.00
CA PHE A 253 14.87 9.80 11.86
C PHE A 253 14.61 11.29 11.77
N THR A 254 14.80 11.85 10.58
CA THR A 254 14.52 13.25 10.27
C THR A 254 13.84 13.36 8.91
N HIS A 255 13.07 14.42 8.69
CA HIS A 255 12.46 14.70 7.40
C HIS A 255 12.45 16.21 7.09
N GLY A 256 12.27 16.53 5.81
CA GLY A 256 12.23 17.90 5.33
C GLY A 256 10.83 18.52 5.35
N PHE A 257 9.83 17.76 4.95
CA PHE A 257 8.44 18.20 4.84
C PHE A 257 7.51 17.19 5.48
N ASP A 258 6.53 17.67 6.25
CA ASP A 258 5.49 16.82 6.84
C ASP A 258 4.70 16.11 5.75
N TYR A 259 4.38 14.84 5.98
CA TYR A 259 3.52 14.02 5.11
C TYR A 259 2.53 13.22 5.96
N GLY A 260 2.03 13.84 7.01
CA GLY A 260 1.31 13.25 8.12
C GLY A 260 0.10 12.38 7.80
N ALA A 261 -0.67 12.08 8.85
CA ALA A 261 -1.74 11.08 8.81
C ALA A 261 -2.97 11.48 7.97
N THR A 262 -3.22 12.79 7.76
CA THR A 262 -4.40 13.27 7.04
C THR A 262 -4.12 13.61 5.59
N ALA A 263 -5.14 13.50 4.74
CA ALA A 263 -5.07 13.89 3.33
C ALA A 263 -4.66 15.36 3.14
N GLU A 264 -5.12 16.25 4.03
CA GLU A 264 -4.74 17.66 4.02
C GLU A 264 -3.25 17.84 4.32
N SER A 265 -2.73 17.14 5.34
CA SER A 265 -1.31 17.17 5.69
C SER A 265 -0.44 16.65 4.53
N ARG A 266 -0.84 15.55 3.91
CA ARG A 266 -0.14 14.98 2.74
C ARG A 266 -0.11 15.95 1.56
N GLU A 267 -1.24 16.59 1.25
CA GLU A 267 -1.29 17.62 0.19
C GLU A 267 -0.40 18.82 0.49
N ASN A 268 -0.41 19.28 1.73
CA ASN A 268 0.38 20.44 2.14
C ASN A 268 1.88 20.13 2.07
N GLY A 269 2.31 18.95 2.51
CA GLY A 269 3.71 18.51 2.39
C GLY A 269 4.19 18.43 0.94
N ILE A 270 3.39 17.83 0.06
CA ILE A 270 3.71 17.79 -1.38
C ILE A 270 3.81 19.19 -1.96
N LYS A 271 2.88 20.11 -1.64
CA LYS A 271 2.92 21.50 -2.11
C LYS A 271 4.18 22.23 -1.61
N ALA A 272 4.53 22.05 -0.34
CA ALA A 272 5.72 22.63 0.24
C ALA A 272 7.00 22.13 -0.45
N LEU A 273 7.09 20.83 -0.71
CA LEU A 273 8.18 20.23 -1.47
C LEU A 273 8.26 20.80 -2.90
N MET A 274 7.14 20.88 -3.61
CA MET A 274 7.07 21.45 -4.97
C MET A 274 7.56 22.90 -5.01
N LEU A 275 7.15 23.73 -4.05
CA LEU A 275 7.59 25.12 -3.93
C LEU A 275 9.09 25.21 -3.68
N SER A 276 9.61 24.41 -2.73
CA SER A 276 11.04 24.35 -2.44
C SER A 276 11.89 23.93 -3.64
N VAL A 277 11.39 22.96 -4.45
CA VAL A 277 12.08 22.54 -5.68
C VAL A 277 12.06 23.65 -6.73
N ALA A 278 10.94 24.37 -6.87
CA ALA A 278 10.84 25.49 -7.80
C ALA A 278 11.80 26.63 -7.43
N GLU A 279 11.90 27.00 -6.16
CA GLU A 279 12.82 28.01 -5.65
C GLU A 279 14.31 27.64 -5.87
N ARG A 280 14.65 26.34 -5.75
CA ARG A 280 16.03 25.86 -6.00
C ARG A 280 16.43 25.88 -7.49
N ARG A 281 15.47 25.98 -8.40
CA ARG A 281 15.69 25.97 -9.86
C ARG A 281 15.68 27.37 -10.50
N GLY A 282 15.17 28.38 -9.79
CA GLY A 282 15.11 29.79 -10.23
C GLY A 282 16.32 30.55 -9.79
#